data_907908211a3052083a710e328a336726
#
_entry.id   907908211a3052083a710e328a336726
#
_cell.length_a   1.000
_cell.length_b   1.000
_cell.length_c   1.000
_cell.angle_alpha   90.00
_cell.angle_beta   90.00
_cell.angle_gamma   90.00
#
_symmetry.space_group_name_H-M   'P 1'
#
loop_
_entity.id
_entity.type
_entity.pdbx_description
1 polymer ?
#
loop_
_entity_poly.entity_id
_entity_poly.type
_entity_poly.pdbx_seq_one_letter_code
_entity_poly.pdbx_strand_id
1 'polypeptide(L)'
;YQAGALQALAKLLRTQAHSAFPFQVLVGTSAGALNATFLASRALDGLEALTGLGDFWRGMHSHLVYHLPDTPLAKFSRWATALGVTLSARQQGAVLNSMPLVDTLHRRIALNNIDLALQQGQLKALAVTASSYTTGVHWTFCQTKDMQDPQTWSRPGRRAELQDITIEHLMASSAIPFLFPATPLWVDGNMEYFGDGSMRQSSPLSPAVHLGANKILAIGV
;
A
#
# COMPACT_ATOMS: atom_id res chain seq x y z
N TYR A 1 10.16 1.82 -10.83
CA TYR A 1 10.72 3.16 -10.72
C TYR A 1 11.06 3.52 -9.28
N GLN A 2 10.07 3.56 -8.34
CA GLN A 2 10.25 3.95 -6.93
C GLN A 2 11.36 3.13 -6.23
N ALA A 3 11.37 1.81 -6.39
CA ALA A 3 12.40 0.94 -5.82
C ALA A 3 13.81 1.30 -6.33
N GLY A 4 13.95 1.60 -7.64
CA GLY A 4 15.23 2.03 -8.20
C GLY A 4 15.71 3.38 -7.66
N ALA A 5 14.80 4.34 -7.48
CA ALA A 5 15.11 5.63 -6.86
C ALA A 5 15.60 5.46 -5.41
N LEU A 6 14.94 4.61 -4.63
CA LEU A 6 15.33 4.31 -3.24
C LEU A 6 16.65 3.54 -3.14
N GLN A 7 16.93 2.63 -4.08
CA GLN A 7 18.24 1.98 -4.17
C GLN A 7 19.36 2.98 -4.49
N ALA A 8 19.10 3.93 -5.39
CA ALA A 8 20.07 4.99 -5.69
C ALA A 8 20.32 5.89 -4.47
N LEU A 9 19.26 6.22 -3.73
CA LEU A 9 19.37 6.97 -2.47
C LEU A 9 20.21 6.19 -1.43
N ALA A 10 19.98 4.89 -1.27
CA ALA A 10 20.77 4.07 -0.35
C ALA A 10 22.27 4.09 -0.72
N LYS A 11 22.60 4.00 -2.01
CA LYS A 11 24.01 4.13 -2.49
C LYS A 11 24.59 5.48 -2.12
N LEU A 12 23.85 6.56 -2.36
CA LEU A 12 24.30 7.92 -2.04
C LEU A 12 24.55 8.10 -0.53
N LEU A 13 23.63 7.63 0.31
CA LEU A 13 23.75 7.74 1.77
C LEU A 13 24.94 6.92 2.30
N ARG A 14 25.23 5.76 1.72
CA ARG A 14 26.42 4.96 2.08
C ARG A 14 27.72 5.70 1.79
N THR A 15 27.81 6.49 0.72
CA THR A 15 29.01 7.30 0.45
C THR A 15 29.25 8.38 1.51
N GLN A 16 28.21 8.73 2.26
CA GLN A 16 28.25 9.69 3.37
C GLN A 16 28.37 9.01 4.75
N ALA A 17 28.74 7.74 4.78
CA ALA A 17 28.88 6.90 5.99
C ALA A 17 27.58 6.75 6.80
N HIS A 18 26.41 6.98 6.19
CA HIS A 18 25.12 6.66 6.82
C HIS A 18 24.80 5.18 6.67
N SER A 19 24.28 4.56 7.75
CA SER A 19 23.81 3.19 7.77
C SER A 19 22.36 3.05 8.26
N ALA A 20 21.89 4.03 9.04
CA ALA A 20 20.55 4.03 9.61
C ALA A 20 19.47 4.22 8.55
N PHE A 21 18.27 3.73 8.86
CA PHE A 21 17.08 3.96 8.02
C PHE A 21 16.74 5.47 8.02
N PRO A 22 16.57 6.10 6.85
CA PRO A 22 16.53 7.56 6.76
C PRO A 22 15.15 8.18 7.00
N PHE A 23 14.09 7.38 7.08
CA PHE A 23 12.72 7.88 7.16
C PHE A 23 12.08 7.57 8.51
N GLN A 24 11.40 8.55 9.08
CA GLN A 24 10.62 8.39 10.32
C GLN A 24 9.13 8.23 10.06
N VAL A 25 8.62 8.79 8.95
CA VAL A 25 7.23 8.71 8.53
C VAL A 25 7.20 8.14 7.13
N LEU A 26 6.41 7.10 6.93
CA LEU A 26 6.18 6.49 5.64
C LEU A 26 4.70 6.62 5.27
N VAL A 27 4.43 7.12 4.07
CA VAL A 27 3.07 7.25 3.55
C VAL A 27 3.02 6.62 2.16
N GLY A 28 2.04 5.79 1.92
CA GLY A 28 1.89 5.12 0.64
C GLY A 28 0.46 5.00 0.15
N THR A 29 0.32 4.99 -1.17
CA THR A 29 -0.93 4.78 -1.90
C THR A 29 -0.69 3.75 -2.98
N SER A 30 -1.59 2.78 -3.16
CA SER A 30 -1.50 1.75 -4.20
C SER A 30 -0.16 0.99 -4.12
N ALA A 31 0.60 0.88 -5.21
CA ALA A 31 1.95 0.30 -5.17
C ALA A 31 2.86 1.01 -4.15
N GLY A 32 2.64 2.30 -3.89
CA GLY A 32 3.32 3.05 -2.85
C GLY A 32 2.99 2.57 -1.43
N ALA A 33 1.77 2.06 -1.19
CA ALA A 33 1.40 1.45 0.08
C ALA A 33 2.19 0.16 0.33
N LEU A 34 2.34 -0.68 -0.70
CA LEU A 34 3.18 -1.89 -0.62
C LEU A 34 4.63 -1.52 -0.32
N ASN A 35 5.17 -0.50 -1.00
CA ASN A 35 6.53 -0.02 -0.77
C ASN A 35 6.71 0.52 0.65
N ALA A 36 5.81 1.39 1.11
CA ALA A 36 5.87 2.00 2.43
C ALA A 36 5.81 0.93 3.54
N THR A 37 4.89 -0.02 3.42
CA THR A 37 4.72 -1.09 4.41
C THR A 37 5.89 -2.08 4.40
N PHE A 38 6.41 -2.44 3.22
CA PHE A 38 7.63 -3.24 3.11
C PHE A 38 8.82 -2.55 3.80
N LEU A 39 9.03 -1.27 3.51
CA LEU A 39 10.11 -0.48 4.13
C LEU A 39 9.92 -0.35 5.64
N ALA A 40 8.69 -0.13 6.11
CA ALA A 40 8.38 -0.08 7.54
C ALA A 40 8.70 -1.39 8.25
N SER A 41 8.33 -2.53 7.64
CA SER A 41 8.61 -3.86 8.19
C SER A 41 10.11 -4.21 8.27
N ARG A 42 10.95 -3.44 7.58
CA ARG A 42 12.41 -3.62 7.52
C ARG A 42 13.19 -2.38 7.98
N ALA A 43 12.53 -1.42 8.61
CA ALA A 43 13.17 -0.17 9.03
C ALA A 43 14.36 -0.40 9.99
N LEU A 44 14.33 -1.47 10.78
CA LEU A 44 15.43 -1.87 11.67
C LEU A 44 16.68 -2.38 10.92
N ASP A 45 16.54 -2.77 9.65
CA ASP A 45 17.66 -3.19 8.80
C ASP A 45 18.47 -1.99 8.24
N GLY A 46 18.09 -0.76 8.59
CA GLY A 46 18.78 0.44 8.11
C GLY A 46 18.63 0.62 6.59
N LEU A 47 19.72 0.97 5.91
CA LEU A 47 19.73 1.17 4.45
C LEU A 47 19.47 -0.10 3.65
N GLU A 48 19.62 -1.30 4.25
CA GLU A 48 19.30 -2.56 3.58
C GLU A 48 17.81 -2.69 3.27
N ALA A 49 16.94 -2.04 4.03
CA ALA A 49 15.52 -1.97 3.72
C ALA A 49 15.26 -1.38 2.31
N LEU A 50 16.01 -0.32 1.95
CA LEU A 50 15.86 0.35 0.66
C LEU A 50 16.36 -0.50 -0.51
N THR A 51 17.44 -1.24 -0.30
CA THR A 51 17.97 -2.16 -1.32
C THR A 51 17.09 -3.40 -1.47
N GLY A 52 16.60 -3.95 -0.37
CA GLY A 52 15.70 -5.09 -0.33
C GLY A 52 14.37 -4.87 -1.06
N LEU A 53 13.89 -3.62 -1.17
CA LEU A 53 12.69 -3.29 -1.94
C LEU A 53 12.82 -3.66 -3.44
N GLY A 54 14.03 -3.56 -3.99
CA GLY A 54 14.28 -3.99 -5.36
C GLY A 54 14.12 -5.50 -5.55
N ASP A 55 14.54 -6.30 -4.56
CA ASP A 55 14.39 -7.77 -4.56
C ASP A 55 12.93 -8.17 -4.36
N PHE A 56 12.21 -7.43 -3.51
CA PHE A 56 10.78 -7.60 -3.34
C PHE A 56 10.04 -7.52 -4.69
N TRP A 57 10.30 -6.46 -5.47
CA TRP A 57 9.66 -6.28 -6.78
C TRP A 57 10.17 -7.24 -7.86
N ARG A 58 11.46 -7.57 -7.87
CA ARG A 58 12.00 -8.57 -8.81
C ARG A 58 11.40 -9.97 -8.59
N GLY A 59 11.09 -10.29 -7.35
CA GLY A 59 10.40 -11.54 -7.02
C GLY A 59 8.88 -11.50 -7.22
N MET A 60 8.30 -10.35 -7.60
CA MET A 60 6.86 -10.19 -7.80
C MET A 60 6.51 -10.53 -9.26
N HIS A 61 6.14 -11.77 -9.51
CA HIS A 61 5.69 -12.23 -10.83
C HIS A 61 4.17 -12.16 -10.96
N SER A 62 3.64 -12.03 -12.17
CA SER A 62 2.20 -11.87 -12.43
C SER A 62 1.33 -12.96 -11.80
N HIS A 63 1.78 -14.22 -11.82
CA HIS A 63 1.05 -15.34 -11.20
C HIS A 63 0.98 -15.25 -9.66
N LEU A 64 1.87 -14.45 -9.03
CA LEU A 64 1.85 -14.15 -7.59
C LEU A 64 0.95 -12.98 -7.23
N VAL A 65 0.45 -12.26 -8.23
CA VAL A 65 -0.40 -11.08 -8.03
C VAL A 65 -1.86 -11.41 -8.33
N TYR A 66 -2.12 -12.15 -9.40
CA TYR A 66 -3.48 -12.50 -9.81
C TYR A 66 -3.52 -13.82 -10.60
N HIS A 67 -4.66 -14.49 -10.54
CA HIS A 67 -5.00 -15.55 -11.47
C HIS A 67 -5.96 -15.00 -12.53
N LEU A 68 -5.61 -15.24 -13.79
CA LEU A 68 -6.57 -15.10 -14.89
C LEU A 68 -7.52 -16.31 -14.83
N PRO A 69 -8.84 -16.13 -14.99
CA PRO A 69 -9.74 -17.26 -15.10
C PRO A 69 -9.32 -18.13 -16.29
N ASP A 70 -9.09 -19.41 -16.04
CA ASP A 70 -8.80 -20.42 -17.07
C ASP A 70 -10.04 -20.62 -17.94
N THR A 71 -10.28 -19.76 -18.89
CA THR A 71 -11.31 -19.97 -19.91
C THR A 71 -10.65 -20.66 -21.10
N PRO A 72 -11.16 -21.82 -21.55
CA PRO A 72 -10.61 -22.54 -22.71
C PRO A 72 -10.63 -21.69 -24.01
N LEU A 73 -11.45 -20.63 -24.05
CA LEU A 73 -11.55 -19.65 -25.14
C LEU A 73 -10.37 -18.67 -25.19
N ALA A 74 -9.61 -18.47 -24.11
CA ALA A 74 -8.46 -17.55 -24.08
C ALA A 74 -7.34 -17.96 -25.04
N LYS A 75 -7.34 -19.22 -25.50
CA LYS A 75 -6.35 -19.76 -26.46
C LYS A 75 -6.67 -19.44 -27.94
N PHE A 76 -7.88 -18.95 -28.24
CA PHE A 76 -8.34 -18.86 -29.65
C PHE A 76 -8.48 -17.44 -30.22
N SER A 77 -8.66 -16.40 -29.41
CA SER A 77 -8.79 -15.02 -29.91
C SER A 77 -8.64 -13.97 -28.84
N ARG A 78 -7.84 -12.93 -29.10
CA ARG A 78 -7.70 -11.73 -28.23
C ARG A 78 -9.06 -11.02 -27.99
N TRP A 79 -9.99 -11.12 -28.94
CA TRP A 79 -11.34 -10.55 -28.84
C TRP A 79 -12.26 -11.37 -27.95
N ALA A 80 -12.17 -12.69 -27.99
CA ALA A 80 -12.95 -13.57 -27.11
C ALA A 80 -12.49 -13.44 -25.64
N THR A 81 -11.19 -13.23 -25.42
CA THR A 81 -10.66 -12.94 -24.08
C THR A 81 -11.21 -11.63 -23.53
N ALA A 82 -11.21 -10.57 -24.35
CA ALA A 82 -11.76 -9.27 -23.95
C ALA A 82 -13.27 -9.36 -23.63
N LEU A 83 -14.04 -10.13 -24.41
CA LEU A 83 -15.47 -10.32 -24.18
C LEU A 83 -15.75 -11.18 -22.94
N GLY A 84 -14.97 -12.24 -22.71
CA GLY A 84 -15.05 -13.07 -21.52
C GLY A 84 -14.71 -12.32 -20.23
N VAL A 85 -13.69 -11.47 -20.29
CA VAL A 85 -13.27 -10.57 -19.21
C VAL A 85 -14.38 -9.55 -18.87
N THR A 86 -15.02 -8.94 -19.88
CA THR A 86 -16.11 -8.00 -19.65
C THR A 86 -17.38 -8.65 -19.10
N LEU A 87 -17.68 -9.90 -19.50
CA LEU A 87 -18.83 -10.65 -18.97
C LEU A 87 -18.58 -11.13 -17.53
N SER A 88 -17.37 -11.59 -17.21
CA SER A 88 -16.99 -11.99 -15.84
C SER A 88 -16.99 -10.78 -14.89
N ALA A 89 -16.52 -9.62 -15.34
CA ALA A 89 -16.57 -8.38 -14.56
C ALA A 89 -18.01 -7.94 -14.25
N ARG A 90 -18.97 -8.21 -15.13
CA ARG A 90 -20.39 -7.94 -14.89
C ARG A 90 -21.02 -8.85 -13.83
N GLN A 91 -20.56 -10.08 -13.72
CA GLN A 91 -21.12 -11.06 -12.76
C GLN A 91 -20.43 -11.02 -11.39
N GLN A 92 -19.16 -10.70 -11.33
CA GLN A 92 -18.35 -10.77 -10.09
C GLN A 92 -17.83 -9.41 -9.61
N GLY A 93 -18.11 -8.32 -10.33
CA GLY A 93 -17.64 -6.96 -9.98
C GLY A 93 -16.14 -6.72 -10.15
N ALA A 94 -15.35 -7.76 -10.48
CA ALA A 94 -13.91 -7.68 -10.74
C ALA A 94 -13.44 -8.79 -11.68
N VAL A 95 -12.38 -8.51 -12.43
CA VAL A 95 -11.84 -9.42 -13.44
C VAL A 95 -10.81 -10.39 -12.89
N LEU A 96 -10.04 -9.96 -11.90
CA LEU A 96 -8.87 -10.69 -11.38
C LEU A 96 -9.10 -11.17 -9.95
N ASN A 97 -8.71 -12.43 -9.69
CA ASN A 97 -8.65 -12.93 -8.32
C ASN A 97 -7.35 -12.47 -7.68
N SER A 98 -7.44 -11.71 -6.58
CA SER A 98 -6.31 -11.13 -5.85
C SER A 98 -5.78 -12.00 -4.71
N MET A 99 -6.31 -13.20 -4.47
CA MET A 99 -5.83 -14.10 -3.41
C MET A 99 -4.34 -14.41 -3.48
N PRO A 100 -3.72 -14.63 -4.67
CA PRO A 100 -2.27 -14.84 -4.75
C PRO A 100 -1.45 -13.66 -4.23
N LEU A 101 -1.96 -12.43 -4.40
CA LEU A 101 -1.31 -11.24 -3.84
C LEU A 101 -1.36 -11.25 -2.32
N VAL A 102 -2.50 -11.58 -1.73
CA VAL A 102 -2.67 -11.71 -0.26
C VAL A 102 -1.62 -12.66 0.31
N ASP A 103 -1.53 -13.89 -0.24
CA ASP A 103 -0.56 -14.89 0.19
C ASP A 103 0.90 -14.42 0.02
N THR A 104 1.16 -13.70 -1.06
CA THR A 104 2.51 -13.18 -1.34
C THR A 104 2.89 -12.09 -0.36
N LEU A 105 1.97 -11.18 -0.04
CA LEU A 105 2.20 -10.10 0.93
C LEU A 105 2.41 -10.66 2.34
N HIS A 106 1.60 -11.62 2.79
CA HIS A 106 1.80 -12.29 4.09
C HIS A 106 3.17 -12.96 4.22
N ARG A 107 3.69 -13.54 3.14
CA ARG A 107 5.02 -14.17 3.16
C ARG A 107 6.17 -13.19 3.09
N ARG A 108 5.98 -12.02 2.50
CA ARG A 108 7.06 -11.07 2.19
C ARG A 108 7.12 -9.84 3.08
N ILE A 109 6.05 -9.54 3.80
CA ILE A 109 5.96 -8.38 4.70
C ILE A 109 5.73 -8.88 6.12
N ALA A 110 6.71 -8.71 6.98
CA ALA A 110 6.62 -9.06 8.39
C ALA A 110 5.97 -7.91 9.17
N LEU A 111 4.63 -7.86 9.19
CA LEU A 111 3.87 -6.76 9.82
C LEU A 111 4.29 -6.52 11.28
N ASN A 112 4.54 -7.57 12.05
CA ASN A 112 4.97 -7.45 13.46
C ASN A 112 6.28 -6.65 13.64
N ASN A 113 7.14 -6.57 12.63
CA ASN A 113 8.35 -5.76 12.71
C ASN A 113 8.06 -4.25 12.64
N ILE A 114 6.88 -3.86 12.15
CA ILE A 114 6.44 -2.46 12.12
C ILE A 114 6.26 -1.97 13.56
N ASP A 115 5.59 -2.76 14.41
CA ASP A 115 5.42 -2.45 15.83
C ASP A 115 6.76 -2.31 16.54
N LEU A 116 7.70 -3.21 16.26
CA LEU A 116 9.05 -3.13 16.81
C LEU A 116 9.78 -1.86 16.39
N ALA A 117 9.69 -1.48 15.11
CA ALA A 117 10.31 -0.26 14.60
C ALA A 117 9.69 1.02 15.19
N LEU A 118 8.37 1.01 15.42
CA LEU A 118 7.64 2.10 16.10
C LEU A 118 8.06 2.17 17.58
N GLN A 119 8.07 1.03 18.29
CA GLN A 119 8.44 0.98 19.70
C GLN A 119 9.89 1.43 19.95
N GLN A 120 10.81 1.05 19.08
CA GLN A 120 12.22 1.45 19.15
C GLN A 120 12.48 2.89 18.67
N GLY A 121 11.46 3.58 18.15
CA GLY A 121 11.57 4.95 17.66
C GLY A 121 12.29 5.11 16.33
N GLN A 122 12.57 4.00 15.61
CA GLN A 122 13.09 4.05 14.24
C GLN A 122 12.05 4.61 13.26
N LEU A 123 10.78 4.29 13.50
CA LEU A 123 9.63 4.91 12.84
C LEU A 123 8.80 5.70 13.86
N LYS A 124 8.13 6.75 13.39
CA LYS A 124 7.07 7.47 14.08
C LYS A 124 5.69 7.07 13.60
N ALA A 125 5.56 6.86 12.30
CA ALA A 125 4.29 6.50 11.70
C ALA A 125 4.46 5.76 10.35
N LEU A 126 3.50 4.86 10.09
CA LEU A 126 3.18 4.32 8.79
C LEU A 126 1.76 4.72 8.44
N ALA A 127 1.52 5.19 7.21
CA ALA A 127 0.19 5.50 6.71
C ALA A 127 -0.07 4.90 5.33
N VAL A 128 -1.26 4.34 5.18
CA VAL A 128 -1.78 3.77 3.93
C VAL A 128 -3.08 4.47 3.58
N THR A 129 -3.26 4.85 2.32
CA THR A 129 -4.49 5.53 1.90
C THR A 129 -5.35 4.65 1.00
N ALA A 130 -6.66 4.73 1.17
CA ALA A 130 -7.64 4.06 0.33
C ALA A 130 -8.87 4.96 0.08
N SER A 131 -9.63 4.67 -0.97
CA SER A 131 -10.84 5.42 -1.32
C SER A 131 -12.07 4.59 -1.04
N SER A 132 -12.97 5.07 -0.17
CA SER A 132 -14.24 4.39 0.06
C SER A 132 -15.17 4.56 -1.13
N TYR A 133 -15.70 3.46 -1.63
CA TYR A 133 -16.80 3.46 -2.62
C TYR A 133 -18.16 3.64 -1.95
N THR A 134 -18.27 3.28 -0.66
CA THR A 134 -19.53 3.40 0.10
C THR A 134 -19.87 4.84 0.39
N THR A 135 -18.92 5.62 0.90
CA THR A 135 -19.14 7.01 1.32
C THR A 135 -18.49 8.05 0.40
N GLY A 136 -17.60 7.61 -0.48
CA GLY A 136 -16.80 8.51 -1.31
C GLY A 136 -15.72 9.27 -0.55
N VAL A 137 -15.42 8.88 0.69
CA VAL A 137 -14.38 9.50 1.52
C VAL A 137 -13.02 8.90 1.18
N HIS A 138 -12.00 9.75 1.14
CA HIS A 138 -10.60 9.32 1.08
C HIS A 138 -10.08 9.11 2.50
N TRP A 139 -9.71 7.89 2.82
CA TRP A 139 -9.23 7.48 4.12
C TRP A 139 -7.71 7.36 4.17
N THR A 140 -7.14 7.73 5.30
CA THR A 140 -5.75 7.48 5.66
C THR A 140 -5.73 6.64 6.93
N PHE A 141 -5.30 5.39 6.81
CA PHE A 141 -5.08 4.50 7.95
C PHE A 141 -3.68 4.72 8.45
N CYS A 142 -3.54 5.00 9.75
CA CYS A 142 -2.27 5.37 10.36
C CYS A 142 -1.93 4.43 11.51
N GLN A 143 -0.73 3.88 11.51
CA GLN A 143 -0.16 3.12 12.63
C GLN A 143 0.97 3.92 13.23
N THR A 144 0.88 4.20 14.54
CA THR A 144 1.85 4.95 15.33
C THR A 144 2.15 4.19 16.62
N LYS A 145 3.23 4.56 17.33
CA LYS A 145 3.56 3.94 18.63
C LYS A 145 2.43 4.06 19.63
N ASP A 146 1.86 5.26 19.74
CA ASP A 146 0.78 5.56 20.66
C ASP A 146 -0.52 5.65 19.85
N MET A 147 -1.26 4.55 19.80
CA MET A 147 -2.55 4.45 19.09
C MET A 147 -3.64 5.37 19.71
N GLN A 148 -3.28 6.18 20.71
CA GLN A 148 -4.15 7.17 21.35
C GLN A 148 -3.80 8.60 20.97
N ASP A 149 -2.83 8.82 20.08
CA ASP A 149 -2.46 10.17 19.66
C ASP A 149 -3.63 10.82 18.90
N PRO A 150 -4.17 11.98 19.38
CA PRO A 150 -5.37 12.62 18.80
C PRO A 150 -5.15 13.24 17.41
N GLN A 151 -4.07 12.93 16.72
CA GLN A 151 -3.77 13.50 15.40
C GLN A 151 -4.59 12.92 14.24
N THR A 152 -5.67 12.19 14.53
CA THR A 152 -6.67 11.88 13.50
C THR A 152 -7.30 13.18 13.00
N TRP A 153 -7.25 13.38 11.70
CA TRP A 153 -7.89 14.54 11.08
C TRP A 153 -9.16 14.13 10.35
N SER A 154 -10.18 14.98 10.48
CA SER A 154 -11.42 14.83 9.71
C SER A 154 -11.68 16.14 8.96
N ARG A 155 -11.85 16.05 7.65
CA ARG A 155 -12.22 17.15 6.77
C ARG A 155 -13.25 16.64 5.76
N PRO A 156 -14.05 17.51 5.14
CA PRO A 156 -14.99 17.09 4.12
C PRO A 156 -14.29 16.23 3.06
N GLY A 157 -14.78 15.00 2.86
CA GLY A 157 -14.25 14.04 1.90
C GLY A 157 -12.91 13.39 2.25
N ARG A 158 -12.31 13.68 3.43
CA ARG A 158 -11.05 13.08 3.87
C ARG A 158 -11.05 12.82 5.37
N ARG A 159 -10.64 11.62 5.76
CA ARG A 159 -10.51 11.19 7.15
C ARG A 159 -9.22 10.43 7.40
N ALA A 160 -8.78 10.43 8.63
CA ALA A 160 -7.73 9.55 9.10
C ALA A 160 -8.23 8.75 10.31
N GLU A 161 -7.77 7.52 10.40
CA GLU A 161 -8.08 6.61 11.51
C GLU A 161 -6.79 5.93 11.98
N LEU A 162 -6.63 5.82 13.30
CA LEU A 162 -5.53 5.07 13.90
C LEU A 162 -5.92 3.60 13.94
N GLN A 163 -5.20 2.79 13.18
CA GLN A 163 -5.37 1.34 13.13
C GLN A 163 -4.03 0.67 12.84
N ASP A 164 -3.86 -0.56 13.29
CA ASP A 164 -2.77 -1.41 12.82
C ASP A 164 -2.92 -1.67 11.32
N ILE A 165 -1.87 -1.44 10.57
CA ILE A 165 -1.89 -1.69 9.13
C ILE A 165 -1.84 -3.19 8.88
N THR A 166 -2.83 -3.70 8.17
CA THR A 166 -2.99 -5.12 7.81
C THR A 166 -2.88 -5.32 6.30
N ILE A 167 -2.86 -6.58 5.88
CA ILE A 167 -2.85 -6.92 4.44
C ILE A 167 -4.12 -6.41 3.75
N GLU A 168 -5.25 -6.40 4.45
CA GLU A 168 -6.52 -5.88 3.91
C GLU A 168 -6.42 -4.38 3.58
N HIS A 169 -5.71 -3.59 4.38
CA HIS A 169 -5.43 -2.18 4.05
C HIS A 169 -4.60 -2.03 2.78
N LEU A 170 -3.60 -2.91 2.58
CA LEU A 170 -2.79 -2.92 1.36
C LEU A 170 -3.62 -3.33 0.15
N MET A 171 -4.47 -4.33 0.32
CA MET A 171 -5.41 -4.77 -0.72
C MET A 171 -6.38 -3.65 -1.09
N ALA A 172 -6.98 -2.99 -0.10
CA ALA A 172 -7.88 -1.85 -0.29
C ALA A 172 -7.19 -0.72 -1.06
N SER A 173 -5.97 -0.36 -0.62
CA SER A 173 -5.16 0.69 -1.25
C SER A 173 -4.78 0.40 -2.70
N SER A 174 -4.67 -0.89 -3.06
CA SER A 174 -4.21 -1.36 -4.37
C SER A 174 -5.33 -1.93 -5.25
N ALA A 175 -6.59 -1.88 -4.80
CA ALA A 175 -7.73 -2.41 -5.53
C ALA A 175 -8.15 -1.46 -6.66
N ILE A 176 -7.44 -1.54 -7.80
CA ILE A 176 -7.75 -0.76 -9.01
C ILE A 176 -9.16 -1.14 -9.48
N PRO A 177 -10.04 -0.13 -9.71
CA PRO A 177 -11.40 -0.37 -10.17
C PRO A 177 -11.45 -1.25 -11.42
N PHE A 178 -12.44 -2.13 -11.47
CA PHE A 178 -12.68 -3.11 -12.54
C PHE A 178 -11.65 -4.23 -12.64
N LEU A 179 -10.41 -4.05 -12.15
CA LEU A 179 -9.38 -5.09 -12.18
C LEU A 179 -9.45 -5.97 -10.93
N PHE A 180 -9.50 -5.36 -9.75
CA PHE A 180 -9.54 -6.06 -8.47
C PHE A 180 -10.85 -5.80 -7.73
N PRO A 181 -11.31 -6.76 -6.92
CA PRO A 181 -12.51 -6.56 -6.09
C PRO A 181 -12.27 -5.47 -5.04
N ALA A 182 -13.33 -4.73 -4.71
CA ALA A 182 -13.31 -3.83 -3.57
C ALA A 182 -13.08 -4.61 -2.28
N THR A 183 -12.26 -4.07 -1.39
CA THR A 183 -11.91 -4.71 -0.12
C THR A 183 -12.78 -4.13 1.00
N PRO A 184 -13.49 -4.95 1.78
CA PRO A 184 -14.23 -4.48 2.94
C PRO A 184 -13.27 -4.17 4.09
N LEU A 185 -13.43 -3.00 4.71
CA LEU A 185 -12.74 -2.61 5.95
C LEU A 185 -13.74 -2.02 6.94
N TRP A 186 -13.48 -2.20 8.23
CA TRP A 186 -14.23 -1.56 9.30
C TRP A 186 -13.62 -0.19 9.58
N VAL A 187 -14.46 0.85 9.52
CA VAL A 187 -14.09 2.25 9.79
C VAL A 187 -15.23 2.96 10.51
N ASP A 188 -14.94 3.72 11.53
CA ASP A 188 -15.95 4.42 12.37
C ASP A 188 -17.09 3.47 12.83
N GLY A 189 -16.77 2.19 13.12
CA GLY A 189 -17.75 1.19 13.54
C GLY A 189 -18.67 0.66 12.43
N ASN A 190 -18.42 0.99 11.16
CA ASN A 190 -19.18 0.54 10.01
C ASN A 190 -18.29 -0.19 9.00
N MET A 191 -18.88 -1.13 8.27
CA MET A 191 -18.18 -1.77 7.16
C MET A 191 -18.35 -0.95 5.89
N GLU A 192 -17.24 -0.50 5.32
CA GLU A 192 -17.19 0.17 4.03
C GLU A 192 -16.38 -0.63 3.00
N TYR A 193 -16.68 -0.45 1.73
CA TYR A 193 -15.95 -1.07 0.62
C TYR A 193 -14.95 -0.09 0.02
N PHE A 194 -13.69 -0.53 -0.10
CA PHE A 194 -12.58 0.31 -0.50
C PHE A 194 -11.97 -0.12 -1.82
N GLY A 195 -11.45 0.87 -2.54
CA GLY A 195 -10.60 0.71 -3.70
C GLY A 195 -9.40 1.62 -3.66
N ASP A 196 -8.64 1.61 -4.76
CA ASP A 196 -7.35 2.29 -4.88
C ASP A 196 -7.39 3.73 -4.35
N GLY A 197 -6.45 4.04 -3.46
CA GLY A 197 -6.36 5.34 -2.80
C GLY A 197 -6.13 6.50 -3.77
N SER A 198 -5.52 6.26 -4.94
CA SER A 198 -5.25 7.30 -5.94
C SER A 198 -6.50 7.92 -6.56
N MET A 199 -7.63 7.21 -6.50
CA MET A 199 -8.90 7.64 -7.13
C MET A 199 -9.43 8.98 -6.59
N ARG A 200 -9.19 9.29 -5.32
CA ARG A 200 -9.65 10.52 -4.66
C ARG A 200 -8.52 11.30 -3.97
N GLN A 201 -7.27 10.99 -4.30
CA GLN A 201 -6.10 11.62 -3.70
C GLN A 201 -5.86 13.01 -4.27
N SER A 202 -6.43 14.04 -3.64
CA SER A 202 -6.22 15.44 -4.01
C SER A 202 -5.06 16.13 -3.29
N SER A 203 -4.48 15.49 -2.26
CA SER A 203 -3.41 16.06 -1.44
C SER A 203 -2.47 14.96 -0.92
N PRO A 204 -1.60 14.38 -1.76
CA PRO A 204 -0.80 13.21 -1.42
C PRO A 204 0.22 13.46 -0.29
N LEU A 205 0.65 14.69 -0.08
CA LEU A 205 1.61 15.03 0.98
C LEU A 205 0.95 15.35 2.32
N SER A 206 -0.36 15.60 2.34
CA SER A 206 -1.08 16.00 3.54
C SER A 206 -0.93 15.00 4.71
N PRO A 207 -1.03 13.68 4.52
CA PRO A 207 -0.82 12.74 5.62
C PRO A 207 0.56 12.85 6.27
N ALA A 208 1.63 13.02 5.47
CA ALA A 208 2.98 13.15 6.00
C ALA A 208 3.13 14.42 6.87
N VAL A 209 2.51 15.53 6.46
CA VAL A 209 2.50 16.78 7.23
C VAL A 209 1.74 16.60 8.55
N HIS A 210 0.56 15.99 8.51
CA HIS A 210 -0.24 15.71 9.71
C HIS A 210 0.47 14.77 10.69
N LEU A 211 1.27 13.83 10.18
CA LEU A 211 2.09 12.92 10.98
C LEU A 211 3.43 13.53 11.43
N GLY A 212 3.61 14.85 11.26
CA GLY A 212 4.74 15.61 11.81
C GLY A 212 6.03 15.55 10.98
N ALA A 213 5.96 15.23 9.70
CA ALA A 213 7.13 15.28 8.83
C ALA A 213 7.56 16.74 8.55
N ASN A 214 8.81 17.07 8.88
CA ASN A 214 9.40 18.39 8.62
C ASN A 214 10.06 18.49 7.23
N LYS A 215 10.48 17.34 6.68
CA LYS A 215 11.05 17.20 5.34
C LYS A 215 10.39 16.04 4.64
N ILE A 216 10.00 16.20 3.40
CA ILE A 216 9.27 15.19 2.64
C ILE A 216 10.04 14.87 1.36
N LEU A 217 10.34 13.60 1.16
CA LEU A 217 10.76 13.05 -0.13
C LEU A 217 9.54 12.41 -0.79
N ALA A 218 9.06 12.99 -1.88
CA ALA A 218 7.98 12.44 -2.68
C ALA A 218 8.55 11.73 -3.92
N ILE A 219 8.16 10.46 -4.12
CA ILE A 219 8.52 9.68 -5.29
C ILE A 219 7.24 9.27 -6.01
N GLY A 220 6.87 10.06 -7.02
CA GLY A 220 5.72 9.79 -7.87
C GLY A 220 6.07 8.86 -9.05
N VAL A 221 5.03 8.43 -9.78
CA VAL A 221 5.12 7.67 -11.03
C VAL A 221 4.39 8.45 -12.10
#